data_99ab482c68c91fb5ac5feeb15e537571
#
_entry.id   99ab482c68c91fb5ac5feeb15e537571
#
_cell.length_a   1.000
_cell.length_b   1.000
_cell.length_c   1.000
_cell.angle_alpha   90.00
_cell.angle_beta   90.00
_cell.angle_gamma   90.00
#
_symmetry.space_group_name_H-M   'P 1'
#
loop_
_entity.id
_entity.type
_entity.pdbx_description
1 polymer ?
#
loop_
_entity_poly.entity_id
_entity_poly.type
_entity_poly.pdbx_seq_one_letter_code
_entity_poly.pdbx_strand_id
1 'polypeptide(L)'
;MSDGGNPKTTISSLLNKYKQQLDGPLWEKYCEQILRKQYGFKYFTYVPADDRGDHGIEFFTSDGTIYQCYFPKPDYSMAEYKKKVTKKITDDLKKLEKYKVEIKKLIGDLKITHWILMIPEIKSRDLIKKCKVKEKEVRLQSLDFIDNFFQVKIETDESFPEAALTARHLVLEKVDLEVNPVSHVDIENWMSSNSTFHENLKRKSNAILKDRATEIFKEEQVTKYIQLNELMDYYRAVFPQIETDIFVQAIESLDRTKSDFHYGGLTPQEVLKELLKLNRDSFLNSNHNISTRNIELLATGHLAKWLAECNLEFVIYE
;
A
#
# COMPACT_ATOMS: atom_id res chain seq x y z
N MET A 1 -4.49 -0.53 -38.26
CA MET A 1 -4.51 -1.80 -37.50
C MET A 1 -3.68 -1.55 -36.25
N SER A 2 -4.31 -1.20 -35.14
CA SER A 2 -3.66 -0.93 -33.85
C SER A 2 -3.45 -2.26 -33.13
N ASP A 3 -2.20 -2.57 -32.88
CA ASP A 3 -1.76 -3.75 -32.14
C ASP A 3 -2.28 -3.67 -30.69
N GLY A 4 -3.32 -4.44 -30.42
CA GLY A 4 -3.86 -4.61 -29.07
C GLY A 4 -2.92 -5.51 -28.25
N GLY A 5 -1.88 -4.92 -27.65
CA GLY A 5 -0.99 -5.62 -26.73
C GLY A 5 -1.79 -6.30 -25.63
N ASN A 6 -1.60 -7.60 -25.47
CA ASN A 6 -2.30 -8.44 -24.51
C ASN A 6 -1.98 -7.96 -23.07
N PRO A 7 -2.96 -7.45 -22.30
CA PRO A 7 -2.70 -6.88 -20.97
C PRO A 7 -2.08 -7.87 -19.98
N LYS A 8 -2.25 -9.18 -20.20
CA LYS A 8 -1.64 -10.22 -19.36
C LYS A 8 -0.11 -10.29 -19.50
N THR A 9 0.44 -10.01 -20.69
CA THR A 9 1.89 -10.01 -20.90
C THR A 9 2.55 -8.83 -20.18
N THR A 10 1.89 -7.68 -20.14
CA THR A 10 2.42 -6.48 -19.47
C THR A 10 2.45 -6.62 -17.95
N ILE A 11 1.42 -7.21 -17.34
CA ILE A 11 1.36 -7.45 -15.89
C ILE A 11 2.42 -8.48 -15.47
N SER A 12 2.55 -9.59 -16.18
CA SER A 12 3.54 -10.63 -15.87
C SER A 12 4.99 -10.14 -16.00
N SER A 13 5.29 -9.32 -17.02
CA SER A 13 6.64 -8.75 -17.19
C SER A 13 6.99 -7.74 -16.09
N LEU A 14 6.02 -6.95 -15.63
CA LEU A 14 6.19 -6.04 -14.51
C LEU A 14 6.42 -6.81 -13.20
N LEU A 15 5.62 -7.83 -12.90
CA LEU A 15 5.77 -8.66 -11.71
C LEU A 15 7.16 -9.31 -11.64
N ASN A 16 7.69 -9.80 -12.76
CA ASN A 16 9.01 -10.44 -12.80
C ASN A 16 10.18 -9.50 -12.45
N LYS A 17 10.10 -8.23 -12.85
CA LYS A 17 11.13 -7.22 -12.53
C LYS A 17 11.26 -6.99 -11.02
N TYR A 18 10.19 -7.10 -10.26
CA TYR A 18 10.15 -6.85 -8.81
C TYR A 18 10.51 -8.08 -7.98
N LYS A 19 10.31 -9.28 -8.50
CA LYS A 19 10.72 -10.52 -7.80
C LYS A 19 12.22 -10.57 -7.49
N GLN A 20 13.04 -9.82 -8.25
CA GLN A 20 14.49 -9.71 -8.01
C GLN A 20 14.86 -8.85 -6.79
N GLN A 21 13.94 -8.04 -6.28
CA GLN A 21 14.16 -7.16 -5.12
C GLN A 21 13.67 -7.80 -3.80
N LEU A 22 13.08 -8.99 -3.87
CA LEU A 22 12.51 -9.67 -2.72
C LEU A 22 13.55 -10.54 -2.00
N ASP A 23 13.41 -10.62 -0.71
CA ASP A 23 14.00 -11.63 0.18
C ASP A 23 12.88 -12.38 0.92
N GLY A 24 13.23 -13.28 1.83
CA GLY A 24 12.25 -14.06 2.58
C GLY A 24 11.26 -13.21 3.37
N PRO A 25 11.73 -12.32 4.27
CA PRO A 25 10.86 -11.44 5.06
C PRO A 25 9.99 -10.52 4.21
N LEU A 26 10.53 -9.95 3.14
CA LEU A 26 9.78 -9.05 2.26
C LEU A 26 8.75 -9.82 1.42
N TRP A 27 9.04 -11.06 1.02
CA TRP A 27 8.10 -11.95 0.38
C TRP A 27 6.91 -12.30 1.29
N GLU A 28 7.17 -12.63 2.55
CA GLU A 28 6.13 -12.91 3.55
C GLU A 28 5.21 -11.70 3.73
N LYS A 29 5.78 -10.51 3.93
CA LYS A 29 5.03 -9.26 4.04
C LYS A 29 4.22 -8.96 2.77
N TYR A 30 4.76 -9.22 1.59
CA TYR A 30 4.06 -9.07 0.32
C TYR A 30 2.88 -10.03 0.20
N CYS A 31 3.06 -11.31 0.54
CA CYS A 31 1.99 -12.30 0.59
C CYS A 31 0.91 -11.93 1.61
N GLU A 32 1.29 -11.42 2.77
CA GLU A 32 0.34 -10.92 3.77
C GLU A 32 -0.58 -9.85 3.20
N GLN A 33 -0.02 -8.84 2.51
CA GLN A 33 -0.83 -7.77 1.90
C GLN A 33 -1.73 -8.28 0.77
N ILE A 34 -1.25 -9.22 -0.04
CA ILE A 34 -2.08 -9.91 -1.05
C ILE A 34 -3.29 -10.56 -0.39
N LEU A 35 -3.06 -11.39 0.63
CA LEU A 35 -4.12 -12.15 1.27
C LEU A 35 -5.07 -11.26 2.07
N ARG A 36 -4.57 -10.22 2.73
CA ARG A 36 -5.42 -9.20 3.38
C ARG A 36 -6.34 -8.48 2.39
N LYS A 37 -5.83 -8.12 1.22
CA LYS A 37 -6.63 -7.50 0.16
C LYS A 37 -7.65 -8.47 -0.44
N GLN A 38 -7.24 -9.73 -0.64
CA GLN A 38 -8.08 -10.76 -1.24
C GLN A 38 -9.26 -11.16 -0.35
N TYR A 39 -9.02 -11.39 0.93
CA TYR A 39 -10.01 -11.95 1.87
C TYR A 39 -10.67 -10.88 2.76
N GLY A 40 -9.99 -9.75 2.97
CA GLY A 40 -10.41 -8.73 3.92
C GLY A 40 -10.21 -9.15 5.39
N PHE A 41 -10.23 -8.15 6.28
CA PHE A 41 -9.89 -8.34 7.70
C PHE A 41 -10.80 -9.32 8.46
N LYS A 42 -12.03 -9.53 7.97
CA LYS A 42 -13.00 -10.44 8.63
C LYS A 42 -12.69 -11.94 8.41
N TYR A 43 -12.00 -12.24 7.33
CA TYR A 43 -11.80 -13.62 6.88
C TYR A 43 -10.34 -14.04 6.86
N PHE A 44 -9.43 -13.15 7.19
CA PHE A 44 -7.98 -13.38 7.18
C PHE A 44 -7.39 -13.20 8.58
N THR A 45 -6.53 -14.13 9.01
CA THR A 45 -5.82 -14.08 10.29
C THR A 45 -4.33 -14.30 10.05
N TYR A 46 -3.52 -13.37 10.56
CA TYR A 46 -2.06 -13.51 10.66
C TYR A 46 -1.69 -14.21 11.96
N VAL A 47 -0.75 -15.14 11.92
CA VAL A 47 -0.21 -15.86 13.08
C VAL A 47 1.21 -15.37 13.36
N PRO A 48 1.45 -14.58 14.43
CA PRO A 48 2.78 -14.11 14.77
C PRO A 48 3.73 -15.26 15.12
N ALA A 49 4.95 -15.21 14.58
CA ALA A 49 5.98 -16.21 14.84
C ALA A 49 6.88 -15.90 16.06
N ASP A 50 6.80 -14.66 16.61
CA ASP A 50 7.73 -14.11 17.60
C ASP A 50 7.68 -14.84 18.96
N ASP A 51 6.52 -15.39 19.35
CA ASP A 51 6.38 -16.19 20.56
C ASP A 51 6.11 -17.66 20.21
N ARG A 52 7.11 -18.52 20.41
CA ARG A 52 7.07 -19.99 20.21
C ARG A 52 6.89 -20.48 18.77
N GLY A 53 6.98 -19.59 17.78
CA GLY A 53 6.87 -19.92 16.36
C GLY A 53 5.42 -20.07 15.86
N ASP A 54 5.31 -20.15 14.54
CA ASP A 54 4.04 -20.20 13.80
C ASP A 54 3.36 -21.58 13.76
N HIS A 55 3.96 -22.59 14.36
CA HIS A 55 3.55 -24.01 14.30
C HIS A 55 3.32 -24.53 12.87
N GLY A 56 3.86 -23.86 11.85
CA GLY A 56 3.67 -24.17 10.43
C GLY A 56 2.43 -23.51 9.81
N ILE A 57 1.93 -22.42 10.44
CA ILE A 57 0.80 -21.63 9.95
C ILE A 57 1.16 -20.15 10.05
N GLU A 58 1.54 -19.53 8.93
CA GLU A 58 1.79 -18.07 8.91
C GLU A 58 0.47 -17.29 8.80
N PHE A 59 -0.46 -17.81 7.98
CA PHE A 59 -1.79 -17.21 7.81
C PHE A 59 -2.86 -18.30 7.69
N PHE A 60 -4.09 -17.96 8.10
CA PHE A 60 -5.25 -18.79 7.78
C PHE A 60 -6.49 -17.94 7.52
N THR A 61 -7.44 -18.52 6.83
CA THR A 61 -8.71 -17.90 6.47
C THR A 61 -9.88 -18.64 7.06
N SER A 62 -11.00 -17.95 7.24
CA SER A 62 -12.22 -18.54 7.85
C SER A 62 -12.87 -19.63 7.00
N ASP A 63 -12.47 -19.82 5.74
CA ASP A 63 -12.87 -20.94 4.88
C ASP A 63 -12.03 -22.21 5.08
N GLY A 64 -11.07 -22.17 6.02
CA GLY A 64 -10.21 -23.30 6.33
C GLY A 64 -8.98 -23.42 5.43
N THR A 65 -8.52 -22.35 4.82
CA THR A 65 -7.27 -22.36 4.05
C THR A 65 -6.11 -21.86 4.91
N ILE A 66 -5.03 -22.66 5.01
CA ILE A 66 -3.75 -22.28 5.59
C ILE A 66 -2.80 -21.83 4.49
N TYR A 67 -2.08 -20.73 4.72
CA TYR A 67 -1.01 -20.25 3.87
C TYR A 67 0.33 -20.29 4.59
N GLN A 68 1.36 -20.69 3.85
CA GLN A 68 2.77 -20.61 4.21
C GLN A 68 3.53 -19.90 3.09
N CYS A 69 4.55 -19.14 3.43
CA CYS A 69 5.39 -18.45 2.49
C CYS A 69 6.78 -19.09 2.41
N TYR A 70 7.35 -19.11 1.23
CA TYR A 70 8.73 -19.48 1.03
C TYR A 70 9.36 -18.74 -0.14
N PHE A 71 10.49 -18.13 0.10
CA PHE A 71 11.30 -17.48 -0.92
C PHE A 71 12.55 -18.31 -1.20
N PRO A 72 12.55 -19.15 -2.27
CA PRO A 72 13.75 -19.87 -2.68
C PRO A 72 14.82 -18.88 -3.16
N LYS A 73 16.08 -19.10 -2.80
CA LYS A 73 17.17 -18.24 -3.28
C LYS A 73 17.22 -18.25 -4.82
N PRO A 74 17.39 -17.07 -5.44
CA PRO A 74 17.38 -16.94 -6.91
C PRO A 74 18.47 -17.74 -7.63
N ASP A 75 19.61 -17.94 -6.97
CA ASP A 75 20.81 -18.62 -7.48
C ASP A 75 20.77 -20.15 -7.37
N TYR A 76 19.69 -20.72 -6.82
CA TYR A 76 19.57 -22.16 -6.76
C TYR A 76 19.52 -22.80 -8.15
N SER A 77 20.34 -23.86 -8.35
CA SER A 77 20.15 -24.79 -9.47
C SER A 77 18.74 -25.42 -9.41
N MET A 78 18.26 -25.94 -10.54
CA MET A 78 16.95 -26.60 -10.59
C MET A 78 16.85 -27.78 -9.59
N ALA A 79 17.92 -28.52 -9.38
CA ALA A 79 17.95 -29.63 -8.43
C ALA A 79 17.85 -29.12 -6.98
N GLU A 80 18.59 -28.09 -6.63
CA GLU A 80 18.53 -27.46 -5.29
C GLU A 80 17.18 -26.82 -5.04
N TYR A 81 16.63 -26.07 -6.02
CA TYR A 81 15.31 -25.50 -5.95
C TYR A 81 14.24 -26.56 -5.59
N LYS A 82 14.19 -27.65 -6.38
CA LYS A 82 13.27 -28.76 -6.11
C LYS A 82 13.46 -29.34 -4.73
N LYS A 83 14.70 -29.60 -4.31
CA LYS A 83 15.07 -30.16 -3.01
C LYS A 83 14.59 -29.25 -1.87
N LYS A 84 14.88 -27.94 -1.96
CA LYS A 84 14.54 -26.97 -0.91
C LYS A 84 13.03 -26.74 -0.79
N VAL A 85 12.30 -26.55 -1.91
CA VAL A 85 10.84 -26.40 -1.89
C VAL A 85 10.16 -27.67 -1.38
N THR A 86 10.58 -28.86 -1.85
CA THR A 86 10.06 -30.14 -1.36
C THR A 86 10.31 -30.32 0.15
N LYS A 87 11.48 -29.89 0.64
CA LYS A 87 11.81 -29.93 2.06
C LYS A 87 10.87 -29.01 2.86
N LYS A 88 10.66 -27.76 2.44
CA LYS A 88 9.73 -26.80 3.08
C LYS A 88 8.32 -27.42 3.18
N ILE A 89 7.75 -27.90 2.06
CA ILE A 89 6.44 -28.57 2.05
C ILE A 89 6.39 -29.72 3.07
N THR A 90 7.42 -30.57 3.08
CA THR A 90 7.45 -31.75 3.95
C THR A 90 7.55 -31.38 5.43
N ASP A 91 8.42 -30.42 5.75
CA ASP A 91 8.69 -30.02 7.13
C ASP A 91 7.50 -29.28 7.75
N ASP A 92 6.84 -28.40 6.98
CA ASP A 92 5.69 -27.64 7.49
C ASP A 92 4.45 -28.52 7.63
N LEU A 93 4.18 -29.41 6.67
CA LEU A 93 3.07 -30.36 6.83
C LEU A 93 3.25 -31.32 7.99
N LYS A 94 4.48 -31.72 8.36
CA LYS A 94 4.75 -32.48 9.58
C LYS A 94 4.43 -31.71 10.85
N LYS A 95 4.50 -30.40 10.83
CA LYS A 95 4.14 -29.56 11.98
C LYS A 95 2.65 -29.69 12.33
N LEU A 96 1.77 -29.96 11.35
CA LEU A 96 0.34 -30.14 11.59
C LEU A 96 0.06 -31.29 12.61
N GLU A 97 0.78 -32.40 12.49
CA GLU A 97 0.68 -33.49 13.45
C GLU A 97 1.42 -33.17 14.75
N LYS A 98 2.66 -32.65 14.63
CA LYS A 98 3.53 -32.35 15.77
C LYS A 98 2.88 -31.38 16.76
N TYR A 99 2.23 -30.32 16.24
CA TYR A 99 1.63 -29.23 17.00
C TYR A 99 0.09 -29.28 16.99
N LYS A 100 -0.50 -30.43 16.83
CA LYS A 100 -1.95 -30.63 16.68
C LYS A 100 -2.79 -30.00 17.81
N VAL A 101 -2.28 -30.00 19.03
CA VAL A 101 -2.97 -29.42 20.19
C VAL A 101 -2.98 -27.90 20.12
N GLU A 102 -1.83 -27.30 19.80
CA GLU A 102 -1.66 -25.85 19.67
C GLU A 102 -2.46 -25.32 18.49
N ILE A 103 -2.38 -25.99 17.35
CA ILE A 103 -3.15 -25.67 16.16
C ILE A 103 -4.65 -25.69 16.44
N LYS A 104 -5.13 -26.76 17.10
CA LYS A 104 -6.56 -26.87 17.47
C LYS A 104 -7.01 -25.72 18.37
N LYS A 105 -6.18 -25.28 19.32
CA LYS A 105 -6.46 -24.10 20.15
C LYS A 105 -6.51 -22.83 19.35
N LEU A 106 -5.65 -22.70 18.35
CA LEU A 106 -5.56 -21.50 17.49
C LEU A 106 -6.76 -21.35 16.57
N ILE A 107 -7.17 -22.43 15.90
CA ILE A 107 -8.22 -22.41 14.88
C ILE A 107 -9.62 -22.74 15.40
N GLY A 108 -9.74 -23.26 16.65
CA GLY A 108 -11.03 -23.66 17.24
C GLY A 108 -11.68 -24.78 16.48
N ASP A 109 -12.95 -24.60 16.08
CA ASP A 109 -13.74 -25.61 15.37
C ASP A 109 -13.58 -25.58 13.85
N LEU A 110 -12.71 -24.68 13.34
CA LEU A 110 -12.45 -24.61 11.92
C LEU A 110 -11.85 -25.91 11.38
N LYS A 111 -12.34 -26.35 10.22
CA LYS A 111 -11.76 -27.48 9.48
C LYS A 111 -10.83 -26.96 8.40
N ILE A 112 -9.61 -27.47 8.36
CA ILE A 112 -8.62 -27.09 7.36
C ILE A 112 -8.87 -27.86 6.07
N THR A 113 -9.23 -27.16 5.03
CA THR A 113 -9.56 -27.69 3.70
C THR A 113 -8.38 -27.61 2.74
N HIS A 114 -7.50 -26.60 2.90
CA HIS A 114 -6.34 -26.38 2.05
C HIS A 114 -5.12 -25.99 2.85
N TRP A 115 -3.97 -26.45 2.40
CA TRP A 115 -2.66 -25.94 2.77
C TRP A 115 -1.96 -25.44 1.50
N ILE A 116 -1.60 -24.18 1.44
CA ILE A 116 -1.06 -23.53 0.26
C ILE A 116 0.32 -22.94 0.58
N LEU A 117 1.32 -23.34 -0.22
CA LEU A 117 2.65 -22.73 -0.19
C LEU A 117 2.72 -21.60 -1.22
N MET A 118 2.87 -20.38 -0.75
CA MET A 118 3.11 -19.20 -1.59
C MET A 118 4.59 -19.09 -1.93
N ILE A 119 4.92 -19.17 -3.22
CA ILE A 119 6.29 -18.99 -3.74
C ILE A 119 6.30 -18.03 -4.94
N PRO A 120 7.43 -17.35 -5.22
CA PRO A 120 7.49 -16.39 -6.34
C PRO A 120 7.27 -17.01 -7.72
N GLU A 121 7.66 -18.29 -7.89
CA GLU A 121 7.60 -18.95 -9.19
C GLU A 121 7.54 -20.49 -9.04
N ILE A 122 6.69 -21.14 -9.81
CA ILE A 122 6.60 -22.61 -9.87
C ILE A 122 7.45 -23.13 -11.03
N LYS A 123 8.71 -23.49 -10.79
CA LYS A 123 9.67 -23.93 -11.82
C LYS A 123 9.55 -25.40 -12.23
N SER A 124 8.75 -26.22 -11.54
CA SER A 124 8.74 -27.67 -11.79
C SER A 124 7.39 -28.32 -11.47
N ARG A 125 6.88 -29.08 -12.46
CA ARG A 125 5.71 -29.95 -12.29
C ARG A 125 5.87 -31.06 -11.24
N ASP A 126 7.13 -31.42 -10.90
CA ASP A 126 7.38 -32.44 -9.87
C ASP A 126 6.96 -31.99 -8.47
N LEU A 127 6.95 -30.68 -8.23
CA LEU A 127 6.45 -30.09 -6.98
C LEU A 127 4.94 -30.32 -6.85
N ILE A 128 4.19 -30.20 -7.95
CA ILE A 128 2.74 -30.45 -7.96
C ILE A 128 2.46 -31.93 -7.62
N LYS A 129 3.25 -32.86 -8.22
CA LYS A 129 3.15 -34.28 -7.88
C LYS A 129 3.47 -34.54 -6.40
N LYS A 130 4.48 -33.82 -5.86
CA LYS A 130 4.84 -33.93 -4.44
C LYS A 130 3.71 -33.45 -3.53
N CYS A 131 3.02 -32.37 -3.87
CA CYS A 131 1.83 -31.93 -3.14
C CYS A 131 0.76 -33.02 -3.08
N LYS A 132 0.47 -33.69 -4.20
CA LYS A 132 -0.51 -34.77 -4.22
C LYS A 132 -0.11 -35.97 -3.36
N VAL A 133 1.17 -36.30 -3.25
CA VAL A 133 1.66 -37.34 -2.34
C VAL A 133 1.44 -36.87 -0.88
N LYS A 134 1.82 -35.66 -0.55
CA LYS A 134 1.70 -35.11 0.81
C LYS A 134 0.25 -34.94 1.25
N GLU A 135 -0.64 -34.57 0.35
CA GLU A 135 -2.08 -34.51 0.57
C GLU A 135 -2.62 -35.86 1.09
N LYS A 136 -2.24 -36.96 0.43
CA LYS A 136 -2.62 -38.32 0.87
C LYS A 136 -2.02 -38.65 2.23
N GLU A 137 -0.74 -38.36 2.46
CA GLU A 137 -0.07 -38.61 3.74
C GLU A 137 -0.77 -37.89 4.91
N VAL A 138 -1.15 -36.60 4.74
CA VAL A 138 -1.84 -35.83 5.79
C VAL A 138 -3.26 -36.39 6.05
N ARG A 139 -4.01 -36.71 5.01
CA ARG A 139 -5.35 -37.32 5.19
C ARG A 139 -5.30 -38.63 5.98
N LEU A 140 -4.25 -39.44 5.77
CA LEU A 140 -4.07 -40.72 6.49
C LEU A 140 -3.77 -40.53 7.98
N GLN A 141 -3.32 -39.37 8.43
CA GLN A 141 -3.07 -39.05 9.84
C GLN A 141 -4.36 -38.88 10.64
N SER A 142 -5.50 -38.74 9.98
CA SER A 142 -6.83 -38.62 10.60
C SER A 142 -6.90 -37.56 11.70
N LEU A 143 -6.25 -36.42 11.51
CA LEU A 143 -6.29 -35.27 12.42
C LEU A 143 -7.71 -34.69 12.43
N ASP A 144 -8.27 -34.48 13.62
CA ASP A 144 -9.67 -34.08 13.81
C ASP A 144 -10.02 -32.72 13.19
N PHE A 145 -9.06 -31.83 12.99
CA PHE A 145 -9.21 -30.52 12.35
C PHE A 145 -8.93 -30.52 10.83
N ILE A 146 -8.51 -31.67 10.25
CA ILE A 146 -8.29 -31.77 8.80
C ILE A 146 -9.58 -32.26 8.13
N ASP A 147 -9.98 -31.58 7.05
CA ASP A 147 -11.13 -31.96 6.24
C ASP A 147 -10.84 -33.24 5.42
N ASN A 148 -11.86 -34.03 5.13
CA ASN A 148 -11.75 -35.26 4.32
C ASN A 148 -11.28 -34.97 2.88
N PHE A 149 -11.54 -33.79 2.37
CA PHE A 149 -11.13 -33.31 1.02
C PHE A 149 -9.91 -32.42 1.07
N PHE A 150 -9.17 -32.41 2.18
CA PHE A 150 -7.96 -31.61 2.35
C PHE A 150 -7.05 -31.67 1.13
N GLN A 151 -6.56 -30.52 0.69
CA GLN A 151 -5.69 -30.39 -0.47
C GLN A 151 -4.39 -29.66 -0.10
N VAL A 152 -3.31 -30.04 -0.78
CA VAL A 152 -2.01 -29.36 -0.72
C VAL A 152 -1.71 -28.73 -2.07
N LYS A 153 -1.44 -27.43 -2.09
CA LYS A 153 -1.17 -26.67 -3.31
C LYS A 153 0.09 -25.82 -3.18
N ILE A 154 0.60 -25.38 -4.31
CA ILE A 154 1.59 -24.32 -4.44
C ILE A 154 0.95 -23.26 -5.33
N GLU A 155 1.02 -22.02 -4.90
CA GLU A 155 0.48 -20.86 -5.63
C GLU A 155 1.52 -19.77 -5.72
N THR A 156 1.31 -18.85 -6.65
CA THR A 156 2.10 -17.63 -6.83
C THR A 156 1.21 -16.40 -6.67
N ASP A 157 1.80 -15.23 -6.66
CA ASP A 157 1.08 -13.96 -6.68
C ASP A 157 0.19 -13.80 -7.93
N GLU A 158 0.48 -14.53 -9.01
CA GLU A 158 -0.34 -14.52 -10.24
C GLU A 158 -1.75 -15.10 -10.04
N SER A 159 -1.95 -15.89 -8.98
CA SER A 159 -3.28 -16.38 -8.59
C SER A 159 -4.18 -15.28 -8.01
N PHE A 160 -3.61 -14.11 -7.66
CA PHE A 160 -4.28 -12.97 -7.03
C PHE A 160 -3.94 -11.64 -7.73
N PRO A 161 -4.19 -11.47 -9.04
CA PRO A 161 -3.59 -10.40 -9.84
C PRO A 161 -3.91 -8.99 -9.35
N GLU A 162 -5.15 -8.71 -8.94
CA GLU A 162 -5.56 -7.39 -8.43
C GLU A 162 -4.97 -7.11 -7.05
N ALA A 163 -5.03 -8.10 -6.16
CA ALA A 163 -4.46 -7.98 -4.82
C ALA A 163 -2.94 -7.85 -4.87
N ALA A 164 -2.27 -8.61 -5.76
CA ALA A 164 -0.83 -8.54 -5.97
C ALA A 164 -0.39 -7.17 -6.48
N LEU A 165 -1.13 -6.56 -7.40
CA LEU A 165 -0.83 -5.21 -7.88
C LEU A 165 -0.88 -4.18 -6.73
N THR A 166 -1.92 -4.22 -5.90
CA THR A 166 -2.04 -3.35 -4.72
C THR A 166 -0.92 -3.59 -3.70
N ALA A 167 -0.67 -4.85 -3.35
CA ALA A 167 0.36 -5.23 -2.39
C ALA A 167 1.76 -4.81 -2.82
N ARG A 168 2.05 -4.85 -4.13
CA ARG A 168 3.33 -4.42 -4.69
C ARG A 168 3.59 -2.94 -4.40
N HIS A 169 2.64 -2.07 -4.64
CA HIS A 169 2.77 -0.65 -4.34
C HIS A 169 2.96 -0.39 -2.84
N LEU A 170 2.31 -1.15 -1.99
CA LEU A 170 2.43 -0.98 -0.54
C LEU A 170 3.77 -1.48 0.04
N VAL A 171 4.40 -2.47 -0.60
CA VAL A 171 5.57 -3.18 -0.04
C VAL A 171 6.87 -2.90 -0.79
N LEU A 172 6.81 -2.81 -2.12
CA LEU A 172 7.98 -2.82 -3.00
C LEU A 172 8.23 -1.51 -3.75
N GLU A 173 7.18 -0.77 -4.08
CA GLU A 173 7.27 0.45 -4.88
C GLU A 173 6.71 1.64 -4.15
N LYS A 174 7.32 2.80 -4.40
CA LYS A 174 6.70 4.05 -4.03
C LYS A 174 5.45 4.27 -4.87
N VAL A 175 4.34 4.58 -4.21
CA VAL A 175 3.09 4.97 -4.87
C VAL A 175 3.35 6.29 -5.60
N ASP A 176 3.38 6.25 -6.92
CA ASP A 176 3.57 7.39 -7.80
C ASP A 176 2.36 7.51 -8.72
N LEU A 177 1.44 8.40 -8.36
CA LEU A 177 0.20 8.63 -9.07
C LEU A 177 0.37 9.82 -10.01
N GLU A 178 0.01 9.63 -11.26
CA GLU A 178 -0.01 10.71 -12.23
C GLU A 178 -1.33 11.49 -12.11
N VAL A 179 -1.20 12.81 -12.05
CA VAL A 179 -2.34 13.73 -12.12
C VAL A 179 -2.34 14.43 -13.48
N ASN A 180 -3.53 14.79 -13.94
CA ASN A 180 -3.69 15.44 -15.23
C ASN A 180 -3.07 16.85 -15.22
N PRO A 181 -2.52 17.30 -16.37
CA PRO A 181 -2.17 18.71 -16.55
C PRO A 181 -3.40 19.58 -16.42
N VAL A 182 -3.32 20.67 -15.65
CA VAL A 182 -4.41 21.64 -15.49
C VAL A 182 -4.29 22.70 -16.60
N SER A 183 -5.36 22.88 -17.37
CA SER A 183 -5.43 23.88 -18.41
C SER A 183 -5.85 25.25 -17.86
N HIS A 184 -5.63 26.33 -18.62
CA HIS A 184 -6.12 27.65 -18.25
C HIS A 184 -7.65 27.70 -18.11
N VAL A 185 -8.35 26.93 -18.93
CA VAL A 185 -9.82 26.80 -18.85
C VAL A 185 -10.26 26.16 -17.52
N ASP A 186 -9.53 25.17 -17.02
CA ASP A 186 -9.81 24.54 -15.72
C ASP A 186 -9.62 25.54 -14.58
N ILE A 187 -8.60 26.40 -14.66
CA ILE A 187 -8.32 27.46 -13.70
C ILE A 187 -9.47 28.49 -13.69
N GLU A 188 -9.90 28.98 -14.86
CA GLU A 188 -11.02 29.92 -14.98
C GLU A 188 -12.32 29.33 -14.47
N ASN A 189 -12.64 28.07 -14.80
CA ASN A 189 -13.79 27.36 -14.31
C ASN A 189 -13.76 27.20 -12.80
N TRP A 190 -12.60 26.86 -12.22
CA TRP A 190 -12.45 26.75 -10.78
C TRP A 190 -12.69 28.09 -10.10
N MET A 191 -12.08 29.18 -10.58
CA MET A 191 -12.23 30.52 -10.02
C MET A 191 -13.67 31.01 -10.06
N SER A 192 -14.40 30.74 -11.14
CA SER A 192 -15.80 31.14 -11.29
C SER A 192 -16.75 30.31 -10.42
N SER A 193 -16.49 29.01 -10.29
CA SER A 193 -17.32 28.10 -9.51
C SER A 193 -17.07 28.18 -8.00
N ASN A 194 -15.91 28.72 -7.58
CA ASN A 194 -15.48 28.79 -6.18
C ASN A 194 -15.18 30.24 -5.76
N SER A 195 -16.11 31.15 -5.98
CA SER A 195 -15.93 32.58 -5.79
C SER A 195 -15.39 32.96 -4.39
N THR A 196 -15.91 32.37 -3.32
CA THR A 196 -15.46 32.60 -1.94
C THR A 196 -14.02 32.18 -1.74
N PHE A 197 -13.61 31.03 -2.26
CA PHE A 197 -12.23 30.55 -2.16
C PHE A 197 -11.29 31.38 -3.02
N HIS A 198 -11.74 31.82 -4.18
CA HIS A 198 -10.98 32.71 -5.05
C HIS A 198 -10.73 34.08 -4.36
N GLU A 199 -11.73 34.67 -3.71
CA GLU A 199 -11.56 35.94 -2.96
C GLU A 199 -10.62 35.76 -1.76
N ASN A 200 -10.70 34.65 -1.02
CA ASN A 200 -9.75 34.35 0.05
C ASN A 200 -8.32 34.24 -0.47
N LEU A 201 -8.13 33.50 -1.58
CA LEU A 201 -6.83 33.34 -2.20
C LEU A 201 -6.27 34.67 -2.68
N LYS A 202 -7.09 35.50 -3.36
CA LYS A 202 -6.73 36.84 -3.82
C LYS A 202 -6.27 37.75 -2.67
N ARG A 203 -7.05 37.81 -1.58
CA ARG A 203 -6.74 38.61 -0.40
C ARG A 203 -5.39 38.19 0.22
N LYS A 204 -5.17 36.90 0.41
CA LYS A 204 -3.93 36.38 0.99
C LYS A 204 -2.73 36.54 0.06
N SER A 205 -2.92 36.33 -1.25
CA SER A 205 -1.85 36.55 -2.25
C SER A 205 -1.38 37.99 -2.25
N ASN A 206 -2.29 38.96 -2.12
CA ASN A 206 -1.95 40.38 -2.02
C ASN A 206 -1.17 40.74 -0.75
N ALA A 207 -1.35 39.98 0.36
CA ALA A 207 -0.57 40.15 1.57
C ALA A 207 0.87 39.58 1.44
N ILE A 208 1.07 38.63 0.54
CA ILE A 208 2.33 37.93 0.34
C ILE A 208 3.18 38.61 -0.75
N LEU A 209 2.56 39.02 -1.87
CA LEU A 209 3.21 39.50 -3.08
C LEU A 209 2.55 40.80 -3.56
N LYS A 210 3.21 41.49 -4.50
CA LYS A 210 2.72 42.73 -5.13
C LYS A 210 2.65 42.58 -6.65
N ASP A 211 1.71 43.29 -7.25
CA ASP A 211 1.55 43.46 -8.70
C ASP A 211 1.36 42.14 -9.49
N ARG A 212 2.01 42.05 -10.66
CA ARG A 212 1.90 40.90 -11.57
C ARG A 212 2.30 39.58 -10.93
N ALA A 213 3.19 39.57 -9.95
CA ALA A 213 3.58 38.38 -9.23
C ALA A 213 2.42 37.76 -8.46
N THR A 214 1.47 38.58 -8.00
CA THR A 214 0.25 38.10 -7.32
C THR A 214 -0.66 37.27 -8.23
N GLU A 215 -0.86 37.67 -9.47
CA GLU A 215 -1.71 36.95 -10.43
C GLU A 215 -1.09 35.60 -10.79
N ILE A 216 0.19 35.56 -11.11
CA ILE A 216 0.92 34.33 -11.40
C ILE A 216 0.83 33.35 -10.20
N PHE A 217 1.06 33.86 -8.99
CA PHE A 217 0.97 33.03 -7.77
C PHE A 217 -0.43 32.47 -7.56
N LYS A 218 -1.51 33.25 -7.80
CA LYS A 218 -2.89 32.75 -7.70
C LYS A 218 -3.16 31.60 -8.66
N GLU A 219 -2.80 31.74 -9.92
CA GLU A 219 -2.98 30.69 -10.93
C GLU A 219 -2.20 29.41 -10.55
N GLU A 220 -0.98 29.57 -10.05
CA GLU A 220 -0.19 28.45 -9.55
C GLU A 220 -0.88 27.74 -8.36
N GLN A 221 -1.43 28.52 -7.40
CA GLN A 221 -2.13 27.92 -6.26
C GLN A 221 -3.42 27.21 -6.70
N VAL A 222 -4.20 27.78 -7.62
CA VAL A 222 -5.39 27.11 -8.17
C VAL A 222 -5.00 25.81 -8.87
N THR A 223 -3.95 25.83 -9.66
CA THR A 223 -3.41 24.63 -10.30
C THR A 223 -3.08 23.53 -9.26
N LYS A 224 -2.36 23.89 -8.18
CA LYS A 224 -2.00 22.97 -7.11
C LYS A 224 -3.21 22.44 -6.34
N TYR A 225 -4.22 23.28 -6.14
CA TYR A 225 -5.47 22.88 -5.50
C TYR A 225 -6.24 21.83 -6.34
N ILE A 226 -6.37 22.06 -7.66
CA ILE A 226 -7.04 21.11 -8.57
C ILE A 226 -6.29 19.77 -8.58
N GLN A 227 -4.96 19.81 -8.74
CA GLN A 227 -4.12 18.62 -8.75
C GLN A 227 -4.16 17.86 -7.42
N LEU A 228 -4.22 18.56 -6.28
CA LEU A 228 -4.39 17.93 -4.98
C LEU A 228 -5.70 17.15 -4.90
N ASN A 229 -6.81 17.76 -5.31
CA ASN A 229 -8.11 17.10 -5.24
C ASN A 229 -8.14 15.82 -6.07
N GLU A 230 -7.62 15.85 -7.30
CA GLU A 230 -7.49 14.67 -8.16
C GLU A 230 -6.64 13.59 -7.48
N LEU A 231 -5.50 13.96 -6.92
CA LEU A 231 -4.61 13.04 -6.22
C LEU A 231 -5.28 12.42 -4.98
N MET A 232 -5.98 13.23 -4.17
CA MET A 232 -6.68 12.76 -2.97
C MET A 232 -7.87 11.87 -3.32
N ASP A 233 -8.61 12.17 -4.40
CA ASP A 233 -9.70 11.31 -4.88
C ASP A 233 -9.16 9.94 -5.33
N TYR A 234 -8.00 9.90 -5.96
CA TYR A 234 -7.34 8.66 -6.31
C TYR A 234 -6.90 7.87 -5.07
N TYR A 235 -6.26 8.52 -4.09
CA TYR A 235 -5.92 7.86 -2.82
C TYR A 235 -7.15 7.33 -2.11
N ARG A 236 -8.23 8.09 -2.05
CA ARG A 236 -9.51 7.67 -1.45
C ARG A 236 -10.08 6.42 -2.12
N ALA A 237 -10.03 6.36 -3.43
CA ALA A 237 -10.56 5.24 -4.20
C ALA A 237 -9.72 3.97 -4.07
N VAL A 238 -8.38 4.08 -4.05
CA VAL A 238 -7.45 2.95 -4.14
C VAL A 238 -6.78 2.62 -2.81
N PHE A 239 -6.43 3.65 -2.02
CA PHE A 239 -5.68 3.55 -0.78
C PHE A 239 -6.31 4.40 0.35
N PRO A 240 -7.55 4.10 0.79
CA PRO A 240 -8.30 4.97 1.70
C PRO A 240 -7.59 5.22 3.04
N GLN A 241 -6.78 4.26 3.51
CA GLN A 241 -5.99 4.45 4.72
C GLN A 241 -4.90 5.52 4.53
N ILE A 242 -4.23 5.51 3.38
CA ILE A 242 -3.22 6.52 3.05
C ILE A 242 -3.87 7.91 2.93
N GLU A 243 -5.04 8.01 2.32
CA GLU A 243 -5.80 9.27 2.21
C GLU A 243 -6.11 9.84 3.59
N THR A 244 -6.62 9.01 4.50
CA THR A 244 -6.94 9.43 5.86
C THR A 244 -5.70 9.91 6.62
N ASP A 245 -4.59 9.20 6.53
CA ASP A 245 -3.35 9.55 7.24
C ASP A 245 -2.73 10.84 6.69
N ILE A 246 -2.74 11.05 5.36
CA ILE A 246 -2.31 12.31 4.73
C ILE A 246 -3.17 13.48 5.24
N PHE A 247 -4.48 13.31 5.29
CA PHE A 247 -5.40 14.34 5.74
C PHE A 247 -5.14 14.74 7.20
N VAL A 248 -4.97 13.77 8.10
CA VAL A 248 -4.66 14.02 9.52
C VAL A 248 -3.33 14.75 9.67
N GLN A 249 -2.27 14.29 9.00
CA GLN A 249 -0.94 14.92 9.05
C GLN A 249 -0.97 16.36 8.51
N ALA A 250 -1.74 16.61 7.48
CA ALA A 250 -1.92 17.95 6.94
C ALA A 250 -2.59 18.89 7.95
N ILE A 251 -3.64 18.45 8.63
CA ILE A 251 -4.31 19.24 9.68
C ILE A 251 -3.36 19.53 10.82
N GLU A 252 -2.62 18.54 11.31
CA GLU A 252 -1.65 18.72 12.40
C GLU A 252 -0.56 19.74 12.04
N SER A 253 -0.06 19.70 10.82
CA SER A 253 0.92 20.68 10.31
C SER A 253 0.34 22.10 10.27
N LEU A 254 -0.91 22.24 9.84
CA LEU A 254 -1.60 23.52 9.80
C LEU A 254 -1.80 24.11 11.23
N ASP A 255 -2.28 23.30 12.17
CA ASP A 255 -2.56 23.77 13.52
C ASP A 255 -1.28 24.18 14.27
N ARG A 256 -0.18 23.45 14.04
CA ARG A 256 1.14 23.82 14.55
C ARG A 256 1.60 25.17 13.98
N THR A 257 1.52 25.34 12.66
CA THR A 257 1.91 26.58 11.99
C THR A 257 1.05 27.77 12.41
N LYS A 258 -0.26 27.59 12.64
CA LYS A 258 -1.14 28.66 13.17
C LYS A 258 -0.69 29.13 14.56
N SER A 259 -0.32 28.22 15.44
CA SER A 259 0.20 28.55 16.76
C SER A 259 1.49 29.37 16.66
N ASP A 260 2.44 28.92 15.86
CA ASP A 260 3.73 29.60 15.67
C ASP A 260 3.55 31.00 15.04
N PHE A 261 2.62 31.15 14.09
CA PHE A 261 2.31 32.44 13.47
C PHE A 261 1.70 33.43 14.47
N HIS A 262 0.74 32.98 15.30
CA HIS A 262 0.08 33.86 16.27
C HIS A 262 0.99 34.33 17.39
N TYR A 263 1.96 33.50 17.81
CA TYR A 263 2.84 33.80 18.94
C TYR A 263 4.29 34.10 18.54
N GLY A 264 4.69 33.75 17.31
CA GLY A 264 6.08 33.82 16.87
C GLY A 264 6.47 35.09 16.05
N GLY A 265 5.53 35.92 15.64
CA GLY A 265 5.80 37.13 14.84
C GLY A 265 6.32 36.87 13.43
N LEU A 266 6.00 35.72 12.84
CA LEU A 266 6.43 35.37 11.49
C LEU A 266 5.73 36.23 10.42
N THR A 267 6.46 36.60 9.37
CA THR A 267 5.86 37.23 8.18
C THR A 267 5.03 36.21 7.38
N PRO A 268 4.07 36.66 6.54
CA PRO A 268 3.29 35.77 5.68
C PRO A 268 4.16 34.82 4.82
N GLN A 269 5.28 35.31 4.29
CA GLN A 269 6.21 34.51 3.50
C GLN A 269 6.92 33.43 4.33
N GLU A 270 7.29 33.75 5.58
CA GLU A 270 7.90 32.77 6.50
C GLU A 270 6.91 31.71 6.91
N VAL A 271 5.65 32.07 7.18
CA VAL A 271 4.57 31.13 7.46
C VAL A 271 4.38 30.12 6.32
N LEU A 272 4.36 30.59 5.07
CA LEU A 272 4.22 29.69 3.91
C LEU A 272 5.41 28.75 3.78
N LYS A 273 6.63 29.22 4.00
CA LYS A 273 7.84 28.39 3.93
C LYS A 273 7.83 27.32 5.02
N GLU A 274 7.50 27.70 6.25
CA GLU A 274 7.46 26.77 7.37
C GLU A 274 6.37 25.72 7.19
N LEU A 275 5.17 26.14 6.75
CA LEU A 275 4.06 25.24 6.50
C LEU A 275 4.39 24.24 5.38
N LEU A 276 5.00 24.69 4.30
CA LEU A 276 5.44 23.82 3.20
C LEU A 276 6.48 22.81 3.68
N LYS A 277 7.43 23.25 4.50
CA LYS A 277 8.46 22.40 5.09
C LYS A 277 7.84 21.36 6.03
N LEU A 278 6.98 21.76 6.95
CA LEU A 278 6.31 20.86 7.89
C LEU A 278 5.47 19.81 7.17
N ASN A 279 4.73 20.18 6.14
CA ASN A 279 3.98 19.23 5.32
C ASN A 279 4.90 18.22 4.63
N ARG A 280 5.95 18.71 3.98
CA ARG A 280 6.91 17.84 3.29
C ARG A 280 7.56 16.86 4.27
N ASP A 281 8.06 17.36 5.39
CA ASP A 281 8.73 16.53 6.41
C ASP A 281 7.77 15.51 7.02
N SER A 282 6.53 15.90 7.31
CA SER A 282 5.49 15.00 7.82
C SER A 282 5.19 13.86 6.84
N PHE A 283 4.97 14.19 5.55
CA PHE A 283 4.68 13.18 4.53
C PHE A 283 5.88 12.29 4.19
N LEU A 284 7.11 12.82 4.26
CA LEU A 284 8.34 12.03 4.09
C LEU A 284 8.55 11.02 5.23
N ASN A 285 8.21 11.43 6.46
CA ASN A 285 8.35 10.60 7.66
C ASN A 285 7.15 9.66 7.88
N SER A 286 6.14 9.75 7.05
CA SER A 286 5.01 8.82 7.10
C SER A 286 5.49 7.40 6.72
N ASN A 287 4.89 6.38 7.34
CA ASN A 287 5.17 4.98 7.03
C ASN A 287 4.64 4.54 5.65
N HIS A 288 4.15 5.48 4.85
CA HIS A 288 3.61 5.21 3.52
C HIS A 288 4.67 5.34 2.44
N ASN A 289 4.65 4.42 1.52
CA ASN A 289 5.60 4.38 0.42
C ASN A 289 5.15 5.29 -0.73
N ILE A 290 5.13 6.62 -0.49
CA ILE A 290 4.71 7.64 -1.46
C ILE A 290 5.93 8.17 -2.23
N SER A 291 5.78 8.40 -3.53
CA SER A 291 6.85 8.97 -4.37
C SER A 291 7.19 10.41 -3.94
N THR A 292 8.43 10.83 -4.16
CA THR A 292 8.86 12.21 -3.88
C THR A 292 8.02 13.21 -4.67
N ARG A 293 7.64 12.90 -5.91
CA ARG A 293 6.77 13.74 -6.75
C ARG A 293 5.39 13.94 -6.11
N ASN A 294 4.77 12.87 -5.63
CA ASN A 294 3.47 12.98 -4.96
C ASN A 294 3.58 13.67 -3.60
N ILE A 295 4.67 13.48 -2.85
CA ILE A 295 4.92 14.22 -1.60
C ILE A 295 4.99 15.72 -1.86
N GLU A 296 5.71 16.15 -2.89
CA GLU A 296 5.78 17.57 -3.27
C GLU A 296 4.40 18.11 -3.68
N LEU A 297 3.63 17.34 -4.44
CA LEU A 297 2.28 17.73 -4.83
C LEU A 297 1.33 17.79 -3.63
N LEU A 298 1.40 16.83 -2.72
CA LEU A 298 0.62 16.85 -1.46
C LEU A 298 0.98 18.07 -0.62
N ALA A 299 2.28 18.35 -0.41
CA ALA A 299 2.73 19.46 0.40
C ALA A 299 2.30 20.83 -0.18
N THR A 300 2.53 21.03 -1.47
CA THR A 300 2.16 22.28 -2.16
C THR A 300 0.65 22.42 -2.34
N GLY A 301 -0.04 21.31 -2.62
CA GLY A 301 -1.48 21.31 -2.82
C GLY A 301 -2.26 21.58 -1.51
N HIS A 302 -1.85 21.01 -0.38
CA HIS A 302 -2.44 21.34 0.91
C HIS A 302 -2.20 22.81 1.30
N LEU A 303 -1.02 23.36 0.99
CA LEU A 303 -0.77 24.80 1.15
C LEU A 303 -1.77 25.61 0.33
N ALA A 304 -1.97 25.29 -0.94
CA ALA A 304 -2.92 25.96 -1.82
C ALA A 304 -4.36 25.84 -1.31
N LYS A 305 -4.75 24.68 -0.84
CA LYS A 305 -6.06 24.41 -0.24
C LYS A 305 -6.30 25.32 0.97
N TRP A 306 -5.33 25.48 1.86
CA TRP A 306 -5.49 26.35 3.01
C TRP A 306 -5.51 27.83 2.67
N LEU A 307 -4.74 28.24 1.67
CA LEU A 307 -4.83 29.60 1.17
C LEU A 307 -6.25 29.92 0.64
N ALA A 308 -6.91 28.95 0.03
CA ALA A 308 -8.26 29.11 -0.50
C ALA A 308 -9.36 28.96 0.58
N GLU A 309 -9.28 27.93 1.41
CA GLU A 309 -10.39 27.51 2.31
C GLU A 309 -10.28 28.08 3.73
N CYS A 310 -9.06 28.33 4.23
CA CYS A 310 -8.86 28.77 5.61
C CYS A 310 -9.17 30.25 5.80
N ASN A 311 -9.84 30.59 6.89
CA ASN A 311 -10.11 31.99 7.28
C ASN A 311 -8.90 32.67 7.98
N LEU A 312 -7.71 32.06 7.94
CA LEU A 312 -6.49 32.64 8.48
C LEU A 312 -6.20 34.00 7.80
N GLU A 313 -6.09 35.05 8.57
CA GLU A 313 -5.69 36.36 8.08
C GLU A 313 -4.20 36.57 8.34
N PHE A 314 -3.49 37.01 7.30
CA PHE A 314 -2.13 37.48 7.48
C PHE A 314 -2.18 38.92 8.03
N VAL A 315 -1.77 39.10 9.26
CA VAL A 315 -1.60 40.45 9.82
C VAL A 315 -0.28 41.00 9.30
N ILE A 316 -0.35 42.07 8.54
CA ILE A 316 0.83 42.81 8.11
C ILE A 316 1.14 43.78 9.25
N TYR A 317 2.23 43.54 9.98
CA TYR A 317 2.78 44.54 10.88
C TYR A 317 3.55 45.54 10.02
N GLU A 318 3.07 46.79 9.96
CA GLU A 318 3.77 47.91 9.31
C GLU A 318 5.05 48.28 10.05
#